data_e38539272100d31490fc76a5cc83894a
#
_entry.id   e38539272100d31490fc76a5cc83894a
#
_cell.length_a   1.000
_cell.length_b   1.000
_cell.length_c   1.000
_cell.angle_alpha   90.00
_cell.angle_beta   90.00
_cell.angle_gamma   90.00
#
_symmetry.space_group_name_H-M   'P 1'
#
loop_
_entity.id
_entity.type
_entity.pdbx_description
1 polymer ?
#
loop_
_entity_poly.entity_id
_entity_poly.type
_entity_poly.pdbx_seq_one_letter_code
_entity_poly.pdbx_strand_id
1 'polypeptide(L)'
;MDHRRYSLQWGDVPASVAPYVPTPISVVRKMLELSKAGVDDVVYDLGCGDGRILFTAVEEFDVKKAVGYELNPSMYETARLKVERKGLQGRVEVIKGNFFLANLSGASLITLYLTTSGNAKLRPKFERELRGGARVVSHDFPVQGWTTVKPGLSNPYTVGSHRLYLYRIPDSYEAGTDIRRSPREESRWRRIRDIFLHDDDRG
;
A
#
# COMPACT_ATOMS: atom_id res chain seq x y z
N MET A 1 30.01 3.86 -31.10
CA MET A 1 28.67 4.27 -30.74
C MET A 1 28.26 3.42 -29.54
N ASP A 2 28.27 4.02 -28.36
CA ASP A 2 28.22 3.30 -27.07
C ASP A 2 26.79 3.27 -26.60
N HIS A 3 26.10 2.15 -26.79
CA HIS A 3 24.77 1.90 -26.22
C HIS A 3 24.93 1.38 -24.80
N ARG A 4 25.20 2.27 -23.84
CA ARG A 4 25.06 1.92 -22.42
C ARG A 4 23.57 1.74 -22.11
N ARG A 5 23.14 0.49 -22.09
CA ARG A 5 21.88 0.08 -21.48
C ARG A 5 21.93 0.45 -19.99
N TYR A 6 21.18 1.44 -19.61
CA TYR A 6 20.87 1.69 -18.20
C TYR A 6 19.89 0.60 -17.72
N SER A 7 20.43 -0.57 -17.41
CA SER A 7 19.72 -1.52 -16.56
C SER A 7 19.65 -0.88 -15.18
N LEU A 8 18.44 -0.52 -14.73
CA LEU A 8 18.20 -0.26 -13.32
C LEU A 8 18.62 -1.54 -12.58
N GLN A 9 19.74 -1.49 -11.90
CA GLN A 9 20.17 -2.59 -11.05
C GLN A 9 19.19 -2.63 -9.88
N TRP A 10 18.76 -3.82 -9.50
CA TRP A 10 17.91 -4.10 -8.34
C TRP A 10 18.42 -3.47 -7.03
N GLY A 11 19.62 -2.88 -7.01
CA GLY A 11 20.26 -2.17 -5.90
C GLY A 11 19.68 -0.78 -5.60
N ASP A 12 18.96 -0.14 -6.53
CA ASP A 12 18.45 1.23 -6.36
C ASP A 12 17.04 1.29 -5.74
N VAL A 13 16.36 0.14 -5.62
CA VAL A 13 15.07 0.02 -4.95
C VAL A 13 15.26 -0.79 -3.68
N PRO A 14 14.92 -0.28 -2.49
CA PRO A 14 15.17 -1.00 -1.25
C PRO A 14 14.56 -2.40 -1.32
N ALA A 15 15.37 -3.43 -1.11
CA ALA A 15 14.95 -4.83 -1.09
C ALA A 15 13.99 -5.13 0.08
N SER A 16 13.99 -4.31 1.12
CA SER A 16 13.01 -4.30 2.21
C SER A 16 13.01 -2.92 2.86
N VAL A 17 11.84 -2.39 3.18
CA VAL A 17 11.68 -1.11 3.93
C VAL A 17 11.27 -1.33 5.38
N ALA A 18 10.97 -2.57 5.77
CA ALA A 18 10.63 -2.94 7.14
C ALA A 18 10.91 -4.44 7.37
N PRO A 19 11.35 -4.85 8.59
CA PRO A 19 11.37 -6.25 8.95
C PRO A 19 9.93 -6.79 9.03
N TYR A 20 9.75 -8.09 8.81
CA TYR A 20 8.46 -8.73 9.02
C TYR A 20 8.10 -8.76 10.51
N VAL A 21 7.13 -7.95 10.88
CA VAL A 21 6.49 -7.95 12.21
C VAL A 21 4.98 -8.07 11.98
N PRO A 22 4.36 -9.17 12.42
CA PRO A 22 2.94 -9.39 12.15
C PRO A 22 2.06 -8.46 12.99
N THR A 23 1.16 -7.70 12.35
CA THR A 23 0.15 -6.90 13.03
C THR A 23 -0.79 -7.81 13.84
N PRO A 24 -1.03 -7.58 15.14
CA PRO A 24 -2.01 -8.35 15.91
C PRO A 24 -3.41 -8.27 15.29
N ILE A 25 -4.19 -9.35 15.30
CA ILE A 25 -5.52 -9.39 14.66
C ILE A 25 -6.48 -8.36 15.24
N SER A 26 -6.42 -8.07 16.54
CA SER A 26 -7.21 -7.01 17.16
C SER A 26 -6.90 -5.62 16.58
N VAL A 27 -5.62 -5.38 16.24
CA VAL A 27 -5.17 -4.15 15.60
C VAL A 27 -5.64 -4.11 14.13
N VAL A 28 -5.53 -5.24 13.39
CA VAL A 28 -6.05 -5.37 12.03
C VAL A 28 -7.54 -5.02 11.97
N ARG A 29 -8.35 -5.63 12.83
CA ARG A 29 -9.79 -5.33 12.90
C ARG A 29 -10.01 -3.84 13.14
N LYS A 30 -9.24 -3.23 14.05
CA LYS A 30 -9.38 -1.81 14.35
C LYS A 30 -8.96 -0.90 13.21
N MET A 31 -7.95 -1.25 12.44
CA MET A 31 -7.57 -0.55 11.21
C MET A 31 -8.73 -0.53 10.21
N LEU A 32 -9.37 -1.68 9.99
CA LEU A 32 -10.48 -1.83 9.05
C LEU A 32 -11.76 -1.13 9.55
N GLU A 33 -12.07 -1.20 10.85
CA GLU A 33 -13.18 -0.47 11.47
C GLU A 33 -13.00 1.06 11.33
N LEU A 34 -11.84 1.58 11.72
CA LEU A 34 -11.54 3.01 11.64
C LEU A 34 -11.64 3.56 10.24
N SER A 35 -11.16 2.79 9.28
CA SER A 35 -11.26 3.14 7.86
C SER A 35 -12.64 2.92 7.27
N LYS A 36 -13.60 2.36 8.04
CA LYS A 36 -14.94 1.99 7.59
C LYS A 36 -14.87 1.11 6.34
N ALA A 37 -14.02 0.07 6.39
CA ALA A 37 -13.91 -0.89 5.32
C ALA A 37 -15.26 -1.60 5.10
N GLY A 38 -15.64 -1.86 3.86
CA GLY A 38 -16.92 -2.48 3.53
C GLY A 38 -17.00 -2.96 2.07
N VAL A 39 -18.21 -3.37 1.67
CA VAL A 39 -18.50 -4.11 0.43
C VAL A 39 -18.06 -3.46 -0.88
N ASP A 40 -17.90 -2.14 -0.90
CA ASP A 40 -17.48 -1.41 -2.09
C ASP A 40 -15.96 -1.24 -2.17
N ASP A 41 -15.23 -1.66 -1.13
CA ASP A 41 -13.81 -1.40 -1.02
C ASP A 41 -12.93 -2.39 -1.77
N VAL A 42 -11.91 -1.83 -2.39
CA VAL A 42 -10.73 -2.55 -2.87
C VAL A 42 -9.57 -2.18 -1.96
N VAL A 43 -9.21 -3.12 -1.08
CA VAL A 43 -8.13 -2.94 -0.08
C VAL A 43 -6.79 -3.34 -0.69
N TYR A 44 -5.79 -2.47 -0.60
CA TYR A 44 -4.40 -2.80 -0.94
C TYR A 44 -3.55 -2.80 0.32
N ASP A 45 -2.86 -3.92 0.58
CA ASP A 45 -1.93 -4.09 1.70
C ASP A 45 -0.49 -4.12 1.20
N LEU A 46 0.29 -3.08 1.56
CA LEU A 46 1.64 -2.89 1.03
C LEU A 46 2.69 -3.50 1.98
N GLY A 47 3.15 -4.69 1.64
CA GLY A 47 3.93 -5.56 2.50
C GLY A 47 3.03 -6.51 3.30
N CYS A 48 2.22 -7.29 2.59
CA CYS A 48 1.11 -8.03 3.20
C CYS A 48 1.55 -9.22 4.07
N GLY A 49 2.83 -9.59 4.03
CA GLY A 49 3.35 -10.70 4.82
C GLY A 49 2.56 -11.99 4.61
N ASP A 50 2.01 -12.53 5.68
CA ASP A 50 1.21 -13.77 5.67
C ASP A 50 -0.25 -13.57 5.21
N GLY A 51 -0.61 -12.36 4.79
CA GLY A 51 -1.92 -12.00 4.24
C GLY A 51 -3.02 -11.75 5.27
N ARG A 52 -2.70 -11.67 6.57
CA ARG A 52 -3.71 -11.57 7.64
C ARG A 52 -4.67 -10.40 7.47
N ILE A 53 -4.20 -9.23 7.00
CA ILE A 53 -5.05 -8.06 6.74
C ILE A 53 -6.00 -8.36 5.58
N LEU A 54 -5.50 -8.98 4.50
CA LEU A 54 -6.31 -9.32 3.34
C LEU A 54 -7.46 -10.27 3.69
N PHE A 55 -7.14 -11.33 4.45
CA PHE A 55 -8.15 -12.31 4.86
C PHE A 55 -9.17 -11.70 5.80
N THR A 56 -8.73 -10.95 6.82
CA THR A 56 -9.65 -10.25 7.73
C THR A 56 -10.56 -9.28 6.97
N ALA A 57 -10.03 -8.52 6.00
CA ALA A 57 -10.81 -7.58 5.21
C ALA A 57 -11.92 -8.29 4.42
N VAL A 58 -11.63 -9.43 3.80
CA VAL A 58 -12.62 -10.17 3.00
C VAL A 58 -13.59 -10.96 3.89
N GLU A 59 -13.10 -11.65 4.92
CA GLU A 59 -13.89 -12.58 5.71
C GLU A 59 -14.76 -11.89 6.78
N GLU A 60 -14.27 -10.79 7.37
CA GLU A 60 -14.95 -10.12 8.48
C GLU A 60 -15.58 -8.77 8.08
N PHE A 61 -15.08 -8.11 7.05
CA PHE A 61 -15.57 -6.80 6.59
C PHE A 61 -16.23 -6.85 5.21
N ASP A 62 -16.25 -8.04 4.60
CA ASP A 62 -16.88 -8.30 3.31
C ASP A 62 -16.45 -7.33 2.19
N VAL A 63 -15.19 -6.87 2.21
CA VAL A 63 -14.70 -5.96 1.17
C VAL A 63 -14.76 -6.64 -0.20
N LYS A 64 -14.99 -5.86 -1.25
CA LYS A 64 -15.12 -6.33 -2.63
C LYS A 64 -13.91 -7.15 -3.08
N LYS A 65 -12.72 -6.64 -2.80
CA LYS A 65 -11.44 -7.28 -3.15
C LYS A 65 -10.34 -6.83 -2.20
N ALA A 66 -9.39 -7.73 -1.92
CA ALA A 66 -8.15 -7.40 -1.21
C ALA A 66 -6.94 -7.82 -2.06
N VAL A 67 -5.98 -6.92 -2.22
CA VAL A 67 -4.76 -7.10 -3.02
C VAL A 67 -3.55 -6.86 -2.13
N GLY A 68 -2.67 -7.84 -2.01
CA GLY A 68 -1.44 -7.74 -1.22
C GLY A 68 -0.19 -7.76 -2.09
N TYR A 69 0.74 -6.88 -1.80
CA TYR A 69 2.08 -6.90 -2.39
C TYR A 69 3.08 -7.43 -1.37
N GLU A 70 3.83 -8.47 -1.72
CA GLU A 70 4.86 -9.03 -0.85
C GLU A 70 6.14 -9.33 -1.64
N LEU A 71 7.27 -8.86 -1.13
CA LEU A 71 8.57 -9.05 -1.78
C LEU A 71 9.27 -10.32 -1.29
N ASN A 72 9.05 -10.71 -0.03
CA ASN A 72 9.65 -11.92 0.55
C ASN A 72 9.01 -13.17 -0.05
N PRO A 73 9.80 -14.05 -0.75
CA PRO A 73 9.23 -15.22 -1.43
C PRO A 73 8.51 -16.20 -0.50
N SER A 74 9.00 -16.40 0.72
CA SER A 74 8.39 -17.31 1.70
C SER A 74 7.06 -16.80 2.23
N MET A 75 6.98 -15.49 2.53
CA MET A 75 5.73 -14.84 2.96
C MET A 75 4.69 -14.81 1.85
N TYR A 76 5.12 -14.44 0.63
CA TYR A 76 4.27 -14.52 -0.55
C TYR A 76 3.65 -15.90 -0.72
N GLU A 77 4.47 -16.97 -0.69
CA GLU A 77 3.99 -18.33 -0.87
C GLU A 77 3.05 -18.74 0.27
N THR A 78 3.35 -18.34 1.51
CA THR A 78 2.48 -18.57 2.67
C THR A 78 1.11 -17.94 2.45
N ALA A 79 1.06 -16.68 2.02
CA ALA A 79 -0.21 -15.98 1.77
C ALA A 79 -0.96 -16.59 0.57
N ARG A 80 -0.28 -16.89 -0.53
CA ARG A 80 -0.84 -17.52 -1.73
C ARG A 80 -1.52 -18.85 -1.42
N LEU A 81 -0.83 -19.73 -0.69
CA LEU A 81 -1.39 -21.03 -0.28
C LEU A 81 -2.60 -20.87 0.64
N LYS A 82 -2.63 -19.84 1.49
CA LYS A 82 -3.83 -19.54 2.30
C LYS A 82 -5.01 -19.11 1.43
N VAL A 83 -4.80 -18.32 0.37
CA VAL A 83 -5.86 -17.96 -0.59
C VAL A 83 -6.49 -19.21 -1.18
N GLU A 84 -5.66 -20.16 -1.63
CA GLU A 84 -6.13 -21.42 -2.21
C GLU A 84 -6.90 -22.26 -1.20
N ARG A 85 -6.34 -22.47 0.00
CA ARG A 85 -6.97 -23.28 1.06
C ARG A 85 -8.32 -22.74 1.53
N LYS A 86 -8.49 -21.42 1.48
CA LYS A 86 -9.72 -20.73 1.90
C LYS A 86 -10.74 -20.57 0.76
N GLY A 87 -10.38 -20.92 -0.47
CA GLY A 87 -11.25 -20.75 -1.63
C GLY A 87 -11.54 -19.27 -1.95
N LEU A 88 -10.58 -18.37 -1.67
CA LEU A 88 -10.77 -16.94 -1.81
C LEU A 88 -10.19 -16.37 -3.14
N GLN A 89 -9.90 -17.25 -4.11
CA GLN A 89 -9.48 -16.83 -5.44
C GLN A 89 -10.54 -15.91 -6.07
N GLY A 90 -10.11 -14.80 -6.65
CA GLY A 90 -11.01 -13.77 -7.18
C GLY A 90 -11.39 -12.67 -6.17
N ARG A 91 -11.35 -12.94 -4.87
CA ARG A 91 -11.54 -11.90 -3.83
C ARG A 91 -10.24 -11.47 -3.16
N VAL A 92 -9.27 -12.37 -3.03
CA VAL A 92 -7.94 -12.08 -2.50
C VAL A 92 -6.90 -12.38 -3.57
N GLU A 93 -6.06 -11.41 -3.86
CA GLU A 93 -4.94 -11.52 -4.78
C GLU A 93 -3.64 -11.19 -4.03
N VAL A 94 -2.64 -12.05 -4.15
CA VAL A 94 -1.30 -11.79 -3.60
C VAL A 94 -0.32 -11.71 -4.75
N ILE A 95 0.39 -10.60 -4.83
CA ILE A 95 1.33 -10.29 -5.91
C ILE A 95 2.75 -10.31 -5.34
N LYS A 96 3.59 -11.18 -5.91
CA LYS A 96 5.02 -11.18 -5.60
C LYS A 96 5.68 -10.00 -6.30
N GLY A 97 5.97 -8.94 -5.56
CA GLY A 97 6.51 -7.74 -6.18
C GLY A 97 6.75 -6.59 -5.24
N ASN A 98 7.42 -5.59 -5.79
CA ASN A 98 7.70 -4.36 -5.06
C ASN A 98 6.55 -3.37 -5.21
N PHE A 99 5.87 -3.07 -4.12
CA PHE A 99 4.75 -2.14 -4.10
C PHE A 99 5.09 -0.71 -4.55
N PHE A 100 6.36 -0.29 -4.52
CA PHE A 100 6.76 0.99 -5.10
C PHE A 100 6.55 1.06 -6.61
N LEU A 101 6.53 -0.09 -7.29
CA LEU A 101 6.29 -0.22 -8.73
C LEU A 101 4.81 -0.52 -9.05
N ALA A 102 4.01 -0.85 -8.06
CA ALA A 102 2.60 -1.18 -8.23
C ALA A 102 1.78 0.03 -8.72
N ASN A 103 0.71 -0.22 -9.46
CA ASN A 103 -0.31 0.78 -9.74
C ASN A 103 -1.34 0.79 -8.60
N LEU A 104 -1.42 1.89 -7.86
CA LEU A 104 -2.32 2.02 -6.71
C LEU A 104 -3.66 2.70 -7.04
N SER A 105 -3.90 3.07 -8.28
CA SER A 105 -5.10 3.84 -8.69
C SER A 105 -6.42 3.07 -8.50
N GLY A 106 -6.36 1.74 -8.39
CA GLY A 106 -7.51 0.89 -8.12
C GLY A 106 -7.90 0.77 -6.65
N ALA A 107 -7.05 1.23 -5.72
CA ALA A 107 -7.30 1.11 -4.30
C ALA A 107 -8.30 2.17 -3.81
N SER A 108 -9.27 1.76 -2.99
CA SER A 108 -10.11 2.65 -2.17
C SER A 108 -9.63 2.74 -0.74
N LEU A 109 -8.89 1.73 -0.28
CA LEU A 109 -8.27 1.67 1.03
C LEU A 109 -6.86 1.08 0.93
N ILE A 110 -5.88 1.77 1.50
CA ILE A 110 -4.50 1.28 1.66
C ILE A 110 -4.25 0.98 3.14
N THR A 111 -3.65 -0.18 3.41
CA THR A 111 -3.13 -0.53 4.74
C THR A 111 -1.60 -0.55 4.74
N LEU A 112 -0.99 -0.05 5.82
CA LEU A 112 0.46 0.09 5.96
C LEU A 112 0.93 -0.35 7.34
N TYR A 113 1.96 -1.19 7.39
CA TYR A 113 2.80 -1.37 8.58
C TYR A 113 4.27 -1.36 8.16
N LEU A 114 4.74 -0.18 7.81
CA LEU A 114 6.10 0.05 7.32
C LEU A 114 6.87 0.92 8.33
N THR A 115 8.03 1.43 7.92
CA THR A 115 8.77 2.43 8.70
C THR A 115 8.35 3.86 8.32
N THR A 116 8.70 4.85 9.15
CA THR A 116 8.49 6.27 8.84
C THR A 116 9.13 6.65 7.50
N SER A 117 10.34 6.15 7.22
CA SER A 117 11.02 6.41 5.95
C SER A 117 10.37 5.71 4.76
N GLY A 118 9.81 4.52 4.95
CA GLY A 118 9.02 3.80 3.95
C GLY A 118 7.76 4.58 3.58
N ASN A 119 7.02 5.05 4.59
CA ASN A 119 5.82 5.86 4.40
C ASN A 119 6.13 7.19 3.70
N ALA A 120 7.24 7.86 4.08
CA ALA A 120 7.67 9.09 3.43
C ALA A 120 8.00 8.91 1.93
N LYS A 121 8.61 7.77 1.56
CA LYS A 121 8.88 7.43 0.16
C LYS A 121 7.61 7.11 -0.64
N LEU A 122 6.58 6.55 0.00
CA LEU A 122 5.29 6.25 -0.64
C LEU A 122 4.40 7.47 -0.81
N ARG A 123 4.53 8.49 0.03
CA ARG A 123 3.69 9.69 0.01
C ARG A 123 3.51 10.29 -1.39
N PRO A 124 4.58 10.61 -2.16
CA PRO A 124 4.40 11.18 -3.50
C PRO A 124 3.67 10.27 -4.48
N LYS A 125 3.77 8.94 -4.27
CA LYS A 125 3.05 7.95 -5.06
C LYS A 125 1.56 7.94 -4.72
N PHE A 126 1.20 8.01 -3.46
CA PHE A 126 -0.17 8.11 -3.01
C PHE A 126 -0.85 9.38 -3.54
N GLU A 127 -0.18 10.52 -3.41
CA GLU A 127 -0.68 11.82 -3.88
C GLU A 127 -0.94 11.84 -5.39
N ARG A 128 -0.16 11.08 -6.16
CA ARG A 128 -0.29 11.00 -7.61
C ARG A 128 -1.33 9.98 -8.08
N GLU A 129 -1.45 8.84 -7.39
CA GLU A 129 -2.17 7.68 -7.91
C GLU A 129 -3.51 7.42 -7.23
N LEU A 130 -3.65 7.78 -5.94
CA LEU A 130 -4.89 7.53 -5.23
C LEU A 130 -5.99 8.51 -5.67
N ARG A 131 -7.20 7.97 -5.80
CA ARG A 131 -8.37 8.76 -6.16
C ARG A 131 -8.90 9.54 -4.96
N GLY A 132 -9.58 10.64 -5.23
CA GLY A 132 -10.31 11.39 -4.19
C GLY A 132 -11.30 10.47 -3.45
N GLY A 133 -11.30 10.59 -2.11
CA GLY A 133 -12.07 9.73 -1.22
C GLY A 133 -11.35 8.44 -0.78
N ALA A 134 -10.23 8.07 -1.41
CA ALA A 134 -9.42 6.94 -0.93
C ALA A 134 -8.91 7.18 0.49
N ARG A 135 -8.74 6.10 1.24
CA ARG A 135 -8.29 6.15 2.64
C ARG A 135 -6.97 5.40 2.76
N VAL A 136 -6.12 5.89 3.67
CA VAL A 136 -4.87 5.23 4.04
C VAL A 136 -4.87 5.06 5.54
N VAL A 137 -4.69 3.85 6.04
CA VAL A 137 -4.53 3.58 7.47
C VAL A 137 -3.14 3.00 7.72
N SER A 138 -2.38 3.66 8.59
CA SER A 138 -1.02 3.26 8.95
C SER A 138 -0.93 2.84 10.40
N HIS A 139 -0.27 1.71 10.63
CA HIS A 139 0.01 1.14 11.93
C HIS A 139 1.37 1.65 12.44
N ASP A 140 1.39 2.20 13.66
CA ASP A 140 2.52 2.73 14.43
C ASP A 140 3.30 3.90 13.79
N PHE A 141 3.40 3.99 12.49
CA PHE A 141 4.23 4.97 11.79
C PHE A 141 3.39 5.92 10.93
N PRO A 142 3.41 7.24 11.22
CA PRO A 142 2.64 8.21 10.43
C PRO A 142 3.21 8.39 9.02
N VAL A 143 2.36 8.88 8.11
CA VAL A 143 2.79 9.48 6.84
C VAL A 143 3.16 10.93 7.12
N GLN A 144 4.44 11.24 7.11
CA GLN A 144 4.94 12.57 7.40
C GLN A 144 4.41 13.61 6.39
N GLY A 145 4.03 14.79 6.90
CA GLY A 145 3.47 15.85 6.10
C GLY A 145 2.00 15.67 5.71
N TRP A 146 1.31 14.66 6.29
CA TRP A 146 -0.11 14.51 6.17
C TRP A 146 -0.83 14.75 7.51
N THR A 147 -2.00 15.38 7.45
CA THR A 147 -2.88 15.55 8.61
C THR A 147 -3.85 14.37 8.68
N THR A 148 -3.94 13.73 9.84
CA THR A 148 -4.88 12.63 10.05
C THR A 148 -6.32 13.13 10.10
N VAL A 149 -7.25 12.38 9.53
CA VAL A 149 -8.67 12.56 9.81
C VAL A 149 -8.98 12.00 11.20
N LYS A 150 -9.77 12.74 11.97
CA LYS A 150 -10.12 12.40 13.36
C LYS A 150 -11.43 11.63 13.38
N PRO A 151 -11.43 10.28 13.39
CA PRO A 151 -12.62 9.55 13.78
C PRO A 151 -12.66 9.46 15.31
N GLY A 152 -13.39 10.38 15.96
CA GLY A 152 -13.47 10.41 17.41
C GLY A 152 -12.52 11.40 18.10
N LEU A 153 -12.29 11.21 19.42
CA LEU A 153 -11.63 12.19 20.29
C LEU A 153 -10.10 12.06 20.36
N SER A 154 -9.51 10.97 19.88
CA SER A 154 -8.06 10.72 19.99
C SER A 154 -7.38 10.67 18.63
N ASN A 155 -6.23 11.34 18.53
CA ASN A 155 -5.36 11.32 17.35
C ASN A 155 -3.89 11.28 17.83
N PRO A 156 -3.12 10.21 17.54
CA PRO A 156 -3.54 8.98 16.85
C PRO A 156 -4.55 8.15 17.66
N TYR A 157 -5.29 7.27 16.98
CA TYR A 157 -6.11 6.28 17.66
C TYR A 157 -5.21 5.18 18.26
N THR A 158 -5.45 4.76 19.50
CA THR A 158 -4.63 3.77 20.20
C THR A 158 -5.37 2.45 20.41
N VAL A 159 -4.65 1.33 20.22
CA VAL A 159 -5.11 -0.03 20.52
C VAL A 159 -4.01 -0.72 21.36
N GLY A 160 -4.17 -0.78 22.66
CA GLY A 160 -3.11 -1.16 23.57
C GLY A 160 -1.90 -0.23 23.40
N SER A 161 -0.74 -0.78 23.08
CA SER A 161 0.48 -0.01 22.80
C SER A 161 0.61 0.48 21.35
N HIS A 162 -0.30 0.08 20.46
CA HIS A 162 -0.24 0.40 19.05
C HIS A 162 -0.98 1.70 18.72
N ARG A 163 -0.48 2.42 17.72
CA ARG A 163 -1.04 3.68 17.22
C ARG A 163 -1.56 3.48 15.81
N LEU A 164 -2.72 4.03 15.49
CA LEU A 164 -3.31 4.00 14.17
C LEU A 164 -3.52 5.43 13.66
N TYR A 165 -3.10 5.65 12.43
CA TYR A 165 -3.17 6.92 11.73
C TYR A 165 -4.06 6.75 10.51
N LEU A 166 -5.20 7.43 10.49
CA LEU A 166 -6.12 7.40 9.35
C LEU A 166 -6.02 8.70 8.55
N TYR A 167 -5.95 8.54 7.24
CA TYR A 167 -5.88 9.63 6.27
C TYR A 167 -6.96 9.47 5.21
N ARG A 168 -7.43 10.59 4.65
CA ARG A 168 -8.36 10.64 3.54
C ARG A 168 -7.80 11.52 2.43
N ILE A 169 -7.88 11.05 1.20
CA ILE A 169 -7.33 11.73 0.04
C ILE A 169 -8.41 12.62 -0.60
N PRO A 170 -8.16 13.89 -0.90
CA PRO A 170 -6.95 14.68 -0.64
C PRO A 170 -6.97 15.44 0.71
N ASP A 171 -7.98 15.26 1.55
CA ASP A 171 -8.24 16.06 2.76
C ASP A 171 -7.06 16.07 3.75
N SER A 172 -6.24 15.01 3.71
CA SER A 172 -5.07 14.83 4.56
C SER A 172 -3.81 15.54 4.07
N TYR A 173 -3.83 16.11 2.88
CA TYR A 173 -2.67 16.86 2.36
C TYR A 173 -2.50 18.16 3.14
N GLU A 174 -1.26 18.60 3.36
CA GLU A 174 -1.01 19.91 3.94
C GLU A 174 -1.62 21.01 3.06
N ALA A 175 -2.34 21.93 3.69
CA ALA A 175 -2.85 23.12 3.02
C ALA A 175 -1.67 23.92 2.45
N GLY A 176 -1.52 23.92 1.13
CA GLY A 176 -0.41 24.59 0.43
C GLY A 176 0.48 23.67 -0.40
N THR A 177 0.33 22.36 -0.31
CA THR A 177 0.91 21.45 -1.30
C THR A 177 0.15 21.58 -2.62
N ASP A 178 0.48 22.62 -3.39
CA ASP A 178 0.07 22.72 -4.79
C ASP A 178 0.75 21.56 -5.54
N ILE A 179 -0.02 20.49 -5.77
CA ILE A 179 0.43 19.31 -6.51
C ILE A 179 0.48 19.66 -8.01
N ARG A 180 1.07 20.79 -8.35
CA ARG A 180 1.53 21.04 -9.71
C ARG A 180 2.81 20.27 -9.90
N ARG A 181 2.66 19.14 -10.58
CA ARG A 181 3.74 18.26 -11.01
C ARG A 181 4.92 19.05 -11.52
N SER A 182 6.10 18.85 -10.93
CA SER A 182 7.28 19.34 -11.61
C SER A 182 7.45 18.52 -12.91
N PRO A 183 7.67 19.17 -14.06
CA PRO A 183 7.84 18.43 -15.34
C PRO A 183 8.98 17.41 -15.31
N ARG A 184 9.96 17.57 -14.39
CA ARG A 184 11.08 16.63 -14.21
C ARG A 184 10.70 15.32 -13.52
N GLU A 185 9.78 15.35 -12.57
CA GLU A 185 9.31 14.13 -11.90
C GLU A 185 8.38 13.32 -12.80
N GLU A 186 7.51 14.00 -13.55
CA GLU A 186 6.63 13.34 -14.51
C GLU A 186 7.40 12.63 -15.61
N SER A 187 8.49 13.23 -16.12
CA SER A 187 9.34 12.63 -17.15
C SER A 187 10.16 11.43 -16.63
N ARG A 188 10.51 11.42 -15.33
CA ARG A 188 11.24 10.30 -14.69
C ARG A 188 10.32 9.08 -14.52
N TRP A 189 9.08 9.29 -14.10
CA TRP A 189 8.12 8.20 -13.88
C TRP A 189 7.51 7.66 -15.18
N ARG A 190 7.30 8.50 -16.19
CA ARG A 190 6.94 8.03 -17.54
C ARG A 190 8.01 7.09 -18.09
N ARG A 191 9.29 7.46 -18.00
CA ARG A 191 10.40 6.60 -18.44
C ARG A 191 10.44 5.25 -17.69
N ILE A 192 10.19 5.25 -16.39
CA ILE A 192 10.15 4.02 -15.61
C ILE A 192 8.98 3.13 -16.05
N ARG A 193 7.79 3.70 -16.21
CA ARG A 193 6.61 2.98 -16.68
C ARG A 193 6.77 2.42 -18.09
N ASP A 194 7.32 3.20 -19.00
CA ASP A 194 7.47 2.82 -20.42
C ASP A 194 8.53 1.70 -20.59
N ILE A 195 9.49 1.60 -19.70
CA ILE A 195 10.46 0.49 -19.66
C ILE A 195 9.75 -0.82 -19.26
N PHE A 196 8.78 -0.80 -18.35
CA PHE A 196 8.13 -2.02 -17.86
C PHE A 196 6.92 -2.46 -18.69
N LEU A 197 6.31 -1.58 -19.50
CA LEU A 197 5.18 -1.93 -20.36
C LEU A 197 5.60 -2.51 -21.72
N HIS A 198 6.90 -2.47 -22.09
CA HIS A 198 7.41 -2.96 -23.38
C HIS A 198 8.06 -4.32 -23.32
N ASP A 199 8.12 -4.99 -22.16
CA ASP A 199 8.72 -6.32 -22.00
C ASP A 199 7.71 -7.49 -22.10
N ASP A 200 6.40 -7.21 -22.13
CA ASP A 200 5.36 -8.25 -22.22
C ASP A 200 4.95 -8.65 -23.66
N ASP A 201 5.50 -8.00 -24.69
CA ASP A 201 5.14 -8.29 -26.10
C ASP A 201 6.19 -9.11 -26.87
N ARG A 202 7.09 -9.81 -26.17
CA ARG A 202 8.06 -10.73 -26.80
C ARG A 202 8.15 -12.06 -26.02
N GLY A 203 7.17 -12.89 -26.19
CA GLY A 203 7.18 -14.29 -25.83
C GLY A 203 6.38 -15.09 -26.84
#